data_b0b83e2f360e13a2630e2cc2e25b0453
#
_entry.id   b0b83e2f360e13a2630e2cc2e25b0453
#
_cell.length_a   1.000
_cell.length_b   1.000
_cell.length_c   1.000
_cell.angle_alpha   90.00
_cell.angle_beta   90.00
_cell.angle_gamma   90.00
#
_symmetry.space_group_name_H-M   'P 1'
#
loop_
_entity.id
_entity.type
_entity.pdbx_description
1 polymer ?
#
loop_
_entity_poly.entity_id
_entity_poly.type
_entity_poly.pdbx_seq_one_letter_code
_entity_poly.pdbx_strand_id
1 'polypeptide(L)'
;MKAYIALLRSVNVSGHHIIKMADLKVLLARTEFLNLTTYLQSGNLVFESEIESHEELENLLVEIIKEHYGYDIKVKVYDASDFQDSYIKNPFLKVEEIDTKKLYYIHVLGQADRITFDAIKTKGNFSEEMFLIDNTIYVYYSNGYGRSKVTGSFFEKNLKLFVTARNNNTMKNLLEKLENIKE
;
A
#
# COMPACT_ATOMS: atom_id res chain seq x y z
N MET A 1 21.03 3.23 9.41
CA MET A 1 20.18 3.50 8.24
C MET A 1 19.35 2.27 7.95
N LYS A 2 18.05 2.42 7.72
CA LYS A 2 17.11 1.31 7.44
C LYS A 2 16.41 1.55 6.11
N ALA A 3 16.04 0.47 5.41
CA ALA A 3 15.30 0.52 4.16
C ALA A 3 13.79 0.47 4.43
N TYR A 4 13.05 1.33 3.72
CA TYR A 4 11.61 1.52 3.88
C TYR A 4 10.87 1.47 2.55
N ILE A 5 9.59 1.13 2.63
CA ILE A 5 8.62 1.31 1.55
C ILE A 5 7.54 2.27 2.03
N ALA A 6 7.23 3.28 1.21
CA ALA A 6 6.05 4.11 1.41
C ALA A 6 5.02 3.88 0.30
N LEU A 7 3.78 3.67 0.71
CA LEU A 7 2.62 3.51 -0.17
C LEU A 7 1.76 4.77 -0.07
N LEU A 8 1.75 5.57 -1.13
CA LEU A 8 0.91 6.76 -1.20
C LEU A 8 -0.54 6.35 -1.50
N ARG A 9 -1.51 7.00 -0.82
CA ARG A 9 -2.92 6.73 -1.06
C ARG A 9 -3.50 7.70 -2.08
N SER A 10 -4.25 7.16 -3.04
CA SER A 10 -5.08 7.92 -4.00
C SER A 10 -4.32 8.96 -4.83
N VAL A 11 -3.05 8.71 -5.16
CA VAL A 11 -2.31 9.51 -6.14
C VAL A 11 -2.51 8.96 -7.55
N ASN A 12 -2.62 9.85 -8.53
CA ASN A 12 -2.80 9.53 -9.95
C ASN A 12 -4.01 8.61 -10.25
N VAL A 13 -5.06 8.69 -9.44
CA VAL A 13 -6.28 7.90 -9.61
C VAL A 13 -7.38 8.78 -10.19
N SER A 14 -7.97 8.36 -11.32
CA SER A 14 -9.11 9.03 -11.96
C SER A 14 -8.91 10.55 -12.18
N GLY A 15 -7.69 10.98 -12.45
CA GLY A 15 -7.36 12.39 -12.67
C GLY A 15 -7.20 13.23 -11.39
N HIS A 16 -7.26 12.62 -10.22
CA HIS A 16 -7.04 13.30 -8.93
C HIS A 16 -5.60 13.12 -8.44
N HIS A 17 -5.11 14.11 -7.68
CA HIS A 17 -3.79 14.14 -7.06
C HIS A 17 -2.67 13.75 -8.04
N ILE A 18 -2.59 14.49 -9.16
CA ILE A 18 -1.62 14.22 -10.22
C ILE A 18 -0.22 14.59 -9.74
N ILE A 19 0.61 13.57 -9.55
CA ILE A 19 2.02 13.69 -9.16
C ILE A 19 2.86 12.89 -10.15
N LYS A 20 3.74 13.56 -10.88
CA LYS A 20 4.73 12.85 -11.69
C LYS A 20 5.78 12.24 -10.77
N MET A 21 5.94 10.93 -10.82
CA MET A 21 6.88 10.23 -9.92
C MET A 21 8.33 10.67 -10.10
N ALA A 22 8.73 11.08 -11.30
CA ALA A 22 10.05 11.65 -11.54
C ALA A 22 10.26 12.98 -10.79
N ASP A 23 9.24 13.86 -10.79
CA ASP A 23 9.31 15.15 -10.10
C ASP A 23 9.31 14.94 -8.58
N LEU A 24 8.48 14.01 -8.09
CA LEU A 24 8.47 13.62 -6.68
C LEU A 24 9.82 13.06 -6.23
N LYS A 25 10.48 12.23 -7.06
CA LYS A 25 11.80 11.71 -6.76
C LYS A 25 12.83 12.84 -6.63
N VAL A 26 12.82 13.82 -7.53
CA VAL A 26 13.74 14.98 -7.47
C VAL A 26 13.48 15.83 -6.23
N LEU A 27 12.21 16.02 -5.87
CA LEU A 27 11.82 16.76 -4.67
C LEU A 27 12.35 16.08 -3.40
N LEU A 28 12.08 14.80 -3.24
CA LEU A 28 12.46 14.00 -2.08
C LEU A 28 13.97 13.75 -1.98
N ALA A 29 14.71 13.76 -3.10
CA ALA A 29 16.17 13.64 -3.09
C ALA A 29 16.89 14.82 -2.42
N ARG A 30 16.18 15.90 -2.10
CA ARG A 30 16.70 17.06 -1.35
C ARG A 30 16.47 16.98 0.15
N THR A 31 15.96 15.87 0.61
CA THR A 31 15.61 15.61 2.00
C THR A 31 16.44 14.46 2.58
N GLU A 32 16.00 13.88 3.67
CA GLU A 32 16.67 12.80 4.41
C GLU A 32 16.47 11.41 3.80
N PHE A 33 15.75 11.32 2.66
CA PHE A 33 15.51 10.05 1.98
C PHE A 33 16.66 9.72 1.02
N LEU A 34 17.43 8.70 1.36
CA LEU A 34 18.58 8.25 0.57
C LEU A 34 18.19 7.07 -0.33
N ASN A 35 18.95 6.89 -1.41
CA ASN A 35 18.74 5.79 -2.38
C ASN A 35 17.30 5.66 -2.88
N LEU A 36 16.58 6.81 -2.94
CA LEU A 36 15.16 6.85 -3.26
C LEU A 36 14.89 6.38 -4.68
N THR A 37 13.97 5.44 -4.79
CA THR A 37 13.38 5.00 -6.05
C THR A 37 11.85 5.06 -6.00
N THR A 38 11.22 5.27 -7.15
CA THR A 38 9.77 5.24 -7.32
C THR A 38 9.37 4.07 -8.20
N TYR A 39 8.19 3.50 -7.98
CA TYR A 39 7.67 2.40 -8.78
C TYR A 39 6.19 2.61 -9.13
N LEU A 40 5.88 2.65 -10.42
CA LEU A 40 4.57 2.93 -10.99
C LEU A 40 3.97 4.28 -10.57
N GLN A 41 3.00 4.75 -11.33
CA GLN A 41 2.30 6.01 -11.05
C GLN A 41 1.38 5.95 -9.82
N SER A 42 1.11 4.76 -9.28
CA SER A 42 0.26 4.59 -8.09
C SER A 42 0.92 5.01 -6.76
N GLY A 43 2.11 5.61 -6.82
CA GLY A 43 2.78 6.19 -5.65
C GLY A 43 3.38 5.14 -4.72
N ASN A 44 4.44 4.48 -5.17
CA ASN A 44 5.25 3.59 -4.35
C ASN A 44 6.67 4.13 -4.31
N LEU A 45 7.20 4.30 -3.10
CA LEU A 45 8.55 4.77 -2.85
C LEU A 45 9.33 3.67 -2.13
N VAL A 46 10.59 3.51 -2.49
CA VAL A 46 11.56 2.68 -1.76
C VAL A 46 12.76 3.56 -1.47
N PHE A 47 13.18 3.64 -0.23
CA PHE A 47 14.22 4.57 0.22
C PHE A 47 14.90 4.07 1.50
N GLU A 48 16.02 4.70 1.85
CA GLU A 48 16.67 4.54 3.14
C GLU A 48 16.54 5.82 3.96
N SER A 49 16.47 5.68 5.30
CA SER A 49 16.47 6.79 6.25
C SER A 49 17.11 6.39 7.58
N GLU A 50 17.58 7.39 8.31
CA GLU A 50 18.00 7.24 9.72
C GLU A 50 16.81 7.40 10.68
N ILE A 51 15.71 8.00 10.23
CA ILE A 51 14.47 8.13 11.00
C ILE A 51 13.88 6.73 11.20
N GLU A 52 13.72 6.32 12.44
CA GLU A 52 13.21 4.98 12.77
C GLU A 52 11.68 4.94 12.95
N SER A 53 11.05 6.08 13.25
CA SER A 53 9.62 6.19 13.46
C SER A 53 8.86 6.18 12.12
N HIS A 54 8.03 5.16 11.91
CA HIS A 54 7.14 5.10 10.74
C HIS A 54 6.20 6.31 10.69
N GLU A 55 5.66 6.72 11.82
CA GLU A 55 4.76 7.88 11.92
C GLU A 55 5.48 9.17 11.52
N GLU A 56 6.72 9.36 11.95
CA GLU A 56 7.53 10.52 11.57
C GLU A 56 7.82 10.54 10.06
N LEU A 57 8.17 9.40 9.47
CA LEU A 57 8.36 9.25 8.03
C LEU A 57 7.06 9.49 7.24
N GLU A 58 5.92 8.98 7.73
CA GLU A 58 4.60 9.20 7.13
C GLU A 58 4.26 10.69 7.14
N ASN A 59 4.43 11.38 8.27
CA ASN A 59 4.15 12.80 8.44
C ASN A 59 5.06 13.67 7.54
N LEU A 60 6.35 13.38 7.52
CA LEU A 60 7.31 14.09 6.69
C LEU A 60 6.96 14.01 5.20
N LEU A 61 6.61 12.82 4.71
CA LEU A 61 6.19 12.63 3.32
C LEU A 61 4.88 13.38 3.01
N VAL A 62 3.92 13.36 3.94
CA VAL A 62 2.64 14.09 3.79
C VAL A 62 2.87 15.58 3.73
N GLU A 63 3.70 16.14 4.63
CA GLU A 63 4.02 17.58 4.69
C GLU A 63 4.71 18.04 3.40
N ILE A 64 5.75 17.34 2.95
CA ILE A 64 6.48 17.69 1.71
C ILE A 64 5.53 17.67 0.50
N ILE A 65 4.69 16.67 0.39
CA ILE A 65 3.74 16.56 -0.72
C ILE A 65 2.67 17.66 -0.63
N LYS A 66 2.18 17.97 0.55
CA LYS A 66 1.21 19.04 0.78
C LYS A 66 1.78 20.41 0.47
N GLU A 67 2.99 20.71 0.92
CA GLU A 67 3.65 21.99 0.66
C GLU A 67 3.93 22.20 -0.84
N HIS A 68 4.36 21.15 -1.54
CA HIS A 68 4.78 21.29 -2.94
C HIS A 68 3.61 21.18 -3.94
N TYR A 69 2.68 20.23 -3.71
CA TYR A 69 1.58 19.95 -4.64
C TYR A 69 0.22 20.44 -4.15
N GLY A 70 0.08 20.86 -2.89
CA GLY A 70 -1.19 21.26 -2.29
C GLY A 70 -2.13 20.09 -1.98
N TYR A 71 -1.66 18.85 -2.01
CA TYR A 71 -2.48 17.66 -1.83
C TYR A 71 -2.40 17.12 -0.41
N ASP A 72 -3.54 16.95 0.25
CA ASP A 72 -3.66 16.27 1.54
C ASP A 72 -3.86 14.76 1.30
N ILE A 73 -2.76 14.04 1.10
CA ILE A 73 -2.76 12.60 0.91
C ILE A 73 -2.46 11.87 2.22
N LYS A 74 -2.69 10.56 2.23
CA LYS A 74 -2.25 9.68 3.31
C LYS A 74 -1.15 8.78 2.79
N VAL A 75 -0.23 8.44 3.68
CA VAL A 75 0.92 7.58 3.39
C VAL A 75 0.93 6.44 4.40
N LYS A 76 1.33 5.25 3.97
CA LYS A 76 1.67 4.14 4.85
C LYS A 76 3.12 3.76 4.63
N VAL A 77 3.92 3.80 5.70
CA VAL A 77 5.32 3.37 5.68
C VAL A 77 5.45 1.99 6.33
N TYR A 78 6.30 1.19 5.75
CA TYR A 78 6.75 -0.10 6.25
C TYR A 78 8.27 -0.14 6.26
N ASP A 79 8.87 -0.74 7.26
CA ASP A 79 10.24 -1.21 7.10
C ASP A 79 10.28 -2.48 6.22
N ALA A 80 11.50 -2.89 5.85
CA ALA A 80 11.68 -4.01 4.93
C ALA A 80 11.10 -5.33 5.46
N SER A 81 11.21 -5.58 6.77
CA SER A 81 10.70 -6.81 7.41
C SER A 81 9.18 -6.83 7.47
N ASP A 82 8.56 -5.75 7.89
CA ASP A 82 7.11 -5.62 7.98
C ASP A 82 6.45 -5.73 6.61
N PHE A 83 7.09 -5.14 5.59
CA PHE A 83 6.58 -5.25 4.21
C PHE A 83 6.70 -6.68 3.68
N GLN A 84 7.82 -7.35 3.92
CA GLN A 84 8.00 -8.76 3.57
C GLN A 84 6.98 -9.64 4.29
N ASP A 85 6.77 -9.41 5.58
CA ASP A 85 5.76 -10.10 6.37
C ASP A 85 4.36 -9.92 5.80
N SER A 86 3.99 -8.69 5.42
CA SER A 86 2.70 -8.44 4.79
C SER A 86 2.51 -9.19 3.47
N TYR A 87 3.60 -9.49 2.75
CA TYR A 87 3.55 -10.29 1.55
C TYR A 87 3.39 -11.78 1.84
N ILE A 88 4.26 -12.35 2.68
CA ILE A 88 4.28 -13.81 2.93
C ILE A 88 3.10 -14.33 3.74
N LYS A 89 2.46 -13.47 4.55
CA LYS A 89 1.26 -13.80 5.33
C LYS A 89 0.00 -13.95 4.48
N ASN A 90 0.07 -13.68 3.16
CA ASN A 90 -1.07 -13.83 2.27
C ASN A 90 -1.48 -15.32 2.16
N PRO A 91 -2.66 -15.71 2.69
CA PRO A 91 -3.07 -17.11 2.72
C PRO A 91 -3.29 -17.70 1.34
N PHE A 92 -3.60 -16.87 0.35
CA PHE A 92 -3.80 -17.32 -1.03
C PHE A 92 -2.51 -17.80 -1.71
N LEU A 93 -1.33 -17.37 -1.26
CA LEU A 93 -0.06 -17.86 -1.83
C LEU A 93 0.20 -19.35 -1.59
N LYS A 94 -0.55 -19.97 -0.68
CA LYS A 94 -0.49 -21.40 -0.38
C LYS A 94 -1.47 -22.25 -1.19
N VAL A 95 -2.34 -21.58 -1.98
CA VAL A 95 -3.35 -22.26 -2.81
C VAL A 95 -2.69 -22.64 -4.14
N GLU A 96 -2.72 -23.94 -4.46
CA GLU A 96 -2.21 -24.44 -5.74
C GLU A 96 -2.98 -23.82 -6.92
N GLU A 97 -2.26 -23.52 -7.99
CA GLU A 97 -2.81 -22.96 -9.25
C GLU A 97 -3.56 -21.63 -9.12
N ILE A 98 -3.38 -20.89 -8.01
CA ILE A 98 -4.02 -19.57 -7.86
C ILE A 98 -3.52 -18.59 -8.93
N ASP A 99 -4.44 -17.86 -9.55
CA ASP A 99 -4.09 -16.77 -10.45
C ASP A 99 -3.62 -15.54 -9.64
N THR A 100 -2.32 -15.44 -9.44
CA THR A 100 -1.71 -14.37 -8.63
C THR A 100 -1.96 -12.96 -9.17
N LYS A 101 -2.36 -12.80 -10.44
CA LYS A 101 -2.74 -11.50 -11.02
C LYS A 101 -4.04 -10.95 -10.42
N LYS A 102 -4.83 -11.83 -9.79
CA LYS A 102 -6.10 -11.50 -9.14
C LYS A 102 -5.98 -11.27 -7.64
N LEU A 103 -4.75 -11.38 -7.08
CA LEU A 103 -4.47 -11.13 -5.67
C LEU A 103 -4.18 -9.65 -5.42
N TYR A 104 -4.83 -9.12 -4.39
CA TYR A 104 -4.64 -7.75 -3.93
C TYR A 104 -4.41 -7.70 -2.42
N TYR A 105 -3.63 -6.73 -2.03
CA TYR A 105 -3.25 -6.38 -0.67
C TYR A 105 -3.85 -5.01 -0.38
N ILE A 106 -4.78 -4.94 0.54
CA ILE A 106 -5.43 -3.71 0.97
C ILE A 106 -4.82 -3.35 2.33
N HIS A 107 -3.87 -2.44 2.32
CA HIS A 107 -3.18 -1.97 3.51
C HIS A 107 -4.06 -0.97 4.25
N VAL A 108 -4.40 -1.25 5.50
CA VAL A 108 -5.22 -0.37 6.33
C VAL A 108 -4.31 0.64 7.04
N LEU A 109 -4.66 1.92 6.95
CA LEU A 109 -3.98 3.00 7.63
C LEU A 109 -4.66 3.22 8.98
N GLY A 110 -4.15 2.57 10.01
CA GLY A 110 -4.70 2.52 11.35
C GLY A 110 -4.87 1.07 11.83
N GLN A 111 -5.59 0.87 12.91
CA GLN A 111 -5.86 -0.44 13.49
C GLN A 111 -7.20 -0.99 12.99
N ALA A 112 -7.15 -2.03 12.16
CA ALA A 112 -8.35 -2.71 11.67
C ALA A 112 -8.99 -3.56 12.79
N ASP A 113 -10.29 -3.36 13.02
CA ASP A 113 -11.05 -4.17 13.96
C ASP A 113 -11.55 -5.46 13.30
N ARG A 114 -11.17 -6.59 13.89
CA ARG A 114 -11.53 -7.93 13.40
C ARG A 114 -13.04 -8.17 13.40
N ILE A 115 -13.74 -7.70 14.44
CA ILE A 115 -15.19 -7.89 14.57
C ILE A 115 -15.91 -7.13 13.45
N THR A 116 -15.50 -5.90 13.19
CA THR A 116 -16.04 -5.08 12.10
C THR A 116 -15.77 -5.73 10.74
N PHE A 117 -14.57 -6.26 10.52
CA PHE A 117 -14.23 -6.95 9.27
C PHE A 117 -15.07 -8.22 9.06
N ASP A 118 -15.24 -9.05 10.08
CA ASP A 118 -16.03 -10.28 10.00
C ASP A 118 -17.53 -9.95 9.79
N ALA A 119 -18.04 -8.86 10.39
CA ALA A 119 -19.39 -8.37 10.13
C ALA A 119 -19.58 -7.90 8.68
N ILE A 120 -18.57 -7.29 8.05
CA ILE A 120 -18.61 -6.95 6.62
C ILE A 120 -18.74 -8.20 5.77
N LYS A 121 -17.94 -9.24 6.04
CA LYS A 121 -17.98 -10.51 5.30
C LYS A 121 -19.34 -11.20 5.37
N THR A 122 -19.96 -11.19 6.52
CA THR A 122 -21.24 -11.89 6.74
C THR A 122 -22.44 -11.15 6.15
N LYS A 123 -22.39 -9.83 6.03
CA LYS A 123 -23.50 -9.01 5.51
C LYS A 123 -23.63 -9.03 3.99
N GLY A 124 -22.59 -9.40 3.28
CA GLY A 124 -22.54 -9.36 1.81
C GLY A 124 -22.46 -10.74 1.18
N ASN A 125 -23.11 -10.90 0.04
CA ASN A 125 -22.88 -12.04 -0.83
C ASN A 125 -21.80 -11.66 -1.85
N PHE A 126 -20.53 -11.77 -1.41
CA PHE A 126 -19.38 -11.41 -2.22
C PHE A 126 -18.86 -12.61 -3.01
N SER A 127 -18.46 -12.38 -4.26
CA SER A 127 -17.72 -13.36 -5.06
C SER A 127 -16.22 -13.37 -4.72
N GLU A 128 -15.78 -12.37 -3.98
CA GLU A 128 -14.41 -12.20 -3.53
C GLU A 128 -14.18 -12.96 -2.22
N GLU A 129 -13.08 -13.71 -2.19
CA GLU A 129 -12.58 -14.26 -0.94
C GLU A 129 -11.63 -13.25 -0.29
N MET A 130 -11.78 -13.07 1.04
CA MET A 130 -11.00 -12.06 1.75
C MET A 130 -10.64 -12.50 3.17
N PHE A 131 -9.42 -12.11 3.59
CA PHE A 131 -8.88 -12.37 4.92
C PHE A 131 -8.26 -11.10 5.48
N LEU A 132 -8.50 -10.81 6.76
CA LEU A 132 -7.76 -9.78 7.51
C LEU A 132 -6.69 -10.47 8.35
N ILE A 133 -5.43 -10.10 8.15
CA ILE A 133 -4.31 -10.51 8.99
C ILE A 133 -3.52 -9.27 9.34
N ASP A 134 -3.32 -9.01 10.61
CA ASP A 134 -2.77 -7.75 11.11
C ASP A 134 -3.59 -6.56 10.56
N ASN A 135 -2.94 -5.63 9.87
CA ASN A 135 -3.60 -4.48 9.24
C ASN A 135 -3.63 -4.58 7.70
N THR A 136 -3.58 -5.81 7.16
CA THR A 136 -3.69 -6.05 5.72
C THR A 136 -4.87 -6.96 5.40
N ILE A 137 -5.74 -6.51 4.49
CA ILE A 137 -6.81 -7.33 3.95
C ILE A 137 -6.33 -7.93 2.62
N TYR A 138 -6.27 -9.25 2.57
CA TYR A 138 -5.94 -10.01 1.37
C TYR A 138 -7.21 -10.35 0.64
N VAL A 139 -7.27 -10.02 -0.65
CA VAL A 139 -8.48 -10.24 -1.45
C VAL A 139 -8.12 -10.97 -2.75
N TYR A 140 -8.87 -12.03 -3.04
CA TYR A 140 -8.85 -12.70 -4.33
C TYR A 140 -10.06 -12.26 -5.15
N TYR A 141 -9.79 -11.55 -6.25
CA TYR A 141 -10.82 -11.05 -7.16
C TYR A 141 -11.03 -12.02 -8.33
N SER A 142 -11.80 -13.09 -8.13
CA SER A 142 -12.04 -14.13 -9.14
C SER A 142 -12.48 -13.57 -10.49
N ASN A 143 -13.31 -12.52 -10.49
CA ASN A 143 -13.82 -11.83 -11.67
C ASN A 143 -13.00 -10.60 -12.09
N GLY A 144 -11.86 -10.34 -11.41
CA GLY A 144 -10.98 -9.18 -11.61
C GLY A 144 -11.42 -7.94 -10.84
N TYR A 145 -10.42 -7.20 -10.34
CA TYR A 145 -10.62 -5.99 -9.50
C TYR A 145 -11.52 -4.93 -10.12
N GLY A 146 -11.36 -4.66 -11.43
CA GLY A 146 -12.12 -3.59 -12.13
C GLY A 146 -13.62 -3.85 -12.25
N ARG A 147 -14.08 -5.08 -12.00
CA ARG A 147 -15.49 -5.47 -12.03
C ARG A 147 -16.10 -5.61 -10.64
N SER A 148 -15.28 -5.53 -9.60
CA SER A 148 -15.71 -5.73 -8.23
C SER A 148 -16.31 -4.46 -7.63
N LYS A 149 -17.29 -4.65 -6.75
CA LYS A 149 -17.80 -3.62 -5.84
C LYS A 149 -17.01 -3.56 -4.53
N VAL A 150 -16.20 -4.58 -4.24
CA VAL A 150 -15.34 -4.68 -3.06
C VAL A 150 -14.01 -3.99 -3.37
N THR A 151 -14.01 -2.67 -3.38
CA THR A 151 -12.85 -1.83 -3.69
C THR A 151 -12.24 -1.20 -2.44
N GLY A 152 -11.16 -0.45 -2.58
CA GLY A 152 -10.62 0.35 -1.47
C GLY A 152 -11.69 1.24 -0.83
N SER A 153 -12.48 1.95 -1.62
CA SER A 153 -13.58 2.80 -1.12
C SER A 153 -14.66 2.00 -0.37
N PHE A 154 -14.90 0.76 -0.76
CA PHE A 154 -15.80 -0.13 -0.01
C PHE A 154 -15.25 -0.40 1.39
N PHE A 155 -13.98 -0.75 1.52
CA PHE A 155 -13.36 -0.98 2.83
C PHE A 155 -13.32 0.29 3.67
N GLU A 156 -12.95 1.44 3.10
CA GLU A 156 -12.94 2.73 3.81
C GLU A 156 -14.31 3.10 4.37
N LYS A 157 -15.36 2.92 3.58
CA LYS A 157 -16.73 3.20 4.01
C LYS A 157 -17.17 2.33 5.18
N ASN A 158 -16.79 1.06 5.18
CA ASN A 158 -17.24 0.08 6.17
C ASN A 158 -16.36 0.03 7.41
N LEU A 159 -15.02 0.16 7.26
CA LEU A 159 -14.08 0.15 8.38
C LEU A 159 -13.92 1.52 9.04
N LYS A 160 -14.33 2.62 8.35
CA LYS A 160 -14.08 4.01 8.77
C LYS A 160 -12.58 4.34 8.93
N LEU A 161 -11.75 3.67 8.15
CA LEU A 161 -10.30 3.84 8.09
C LEU A 161 -9.87 4.05 6.63
N PHE A 162 -8.78 4.76 6.42
CA PHE A 162 -8.19 4.87 5.10
C PHE A 162 -7.51 3.56 4.70
N VAL A 163 -7.52 3.24 3.40
CA VAL A 163 -6.80 2.10 2.87
C VAL A 163 -6.06 2.46 1.59
N THR A 164 -5.01 1.71 1.28
CA THR A 164 -4.34 1.76 -0.01
C THR A 164 -4.15 0.35 -0.56
N ALA A 165 -4.46 0.15 -1.85
CA ALA A 165 -4.48 -1.17 -2.48
C ALA A 165 -3.27 -1.37 -3.39
N ARG A 166 -2.67 -2.56 -3.34
CA ARG A 166 -1.63 -2.99 -4.30
C ARG A 166 -1.93 -4.40 -4.79
N ASN A 167 -1.69 -4.67 -6.06
CA ASN A 167 -1.78 -6.02 -6.60
C ASN A 167 -0.49 -6.81 -6.30
N ASN A 168 -0.57 -8.14 -6.42
CA ASN A 168 0.54 -9.04 -6.11
C ASN A 168 1.81 -8.72 -6.92
N ASN A 169 1.68 -8.31 -8.17
CA ASN A 169 2.83 -7.95 -9.00
C ASN A 169 3.56 -6.71 -8.46
N THR A 170 2.80 -5.71 -8.02
CA THR A 170 3.39 -4.52 -7.37
C THR A 170 4.12 -4.89 -6.09
N MET A 171 3.53 -5.75 -5.25
CA MET A 171 4.16 -6.21 -4.01
C MET A 171 5.50 -6.91 -4.27
N LYS A 172 5.54 -7.83 -5.24
CA LYS A 172 6.78 -8.52 -5.64
C LYS A 172 7.87 -7.56 -6.11
N ASN A 173 7.53 -6.66 -7.03
CA ASN A 173 8.51 -5.70 -7.55
C ASN A 173 9.04 -4.75 -6.48
N LEU A 174 8.23 -4.41 -5.47
CA LEU A 174 8.69 -3.61 -4.34
C LEU A 174 9.67 -4.38 -3.44
N LEU A 175 9.43 -5.68 -3.22
CA LEU A 175 10.38 -6.54 -2.50
C LEU A 175 11.72 -6.66 -3.23
N GLU A 176 11.70 -6.89 -4.55
CA GLU A 176 12.92 -6.93 -5.37
C GLU A 176 13.72 -5.60 -5.30
N LYS A 177 13.02 -4.46 -5.27
CA LYS A 177 13.66 -3.16 -5.11
C LYS A 177 14.27 -2.95 -3.72
N LEU A 178 13.65 -3.49 -2.67
CA LEU A 178 14.23 -3.48 -1.32
C LEU A 178 15.54 -4.29 -1.24
N GLU A 179 15.61 -5.41 -1.93
CA GLU A 179 16.83 -6.22 -2.00
C GLU A 179 17.97 -5.44 -2.67
N ASN A 180 17.67 -4.76 -3.79
CA ASN A 180 18.65 -4.00 -4.55
C ASN A 180 19.17 -2.72 -3.83
N ILE A 181 18.47 -2.21 -2.83
CA ILE A 181 18.95 -1.08 -2.01
C ILE A 181 19.99 -1.54 -0.96
N LYS A 182 19.92 -2.82 -0.56
CA LYS A 182 20.82 -3.37 0.46
C LYS A 182 22.18 -3.81 -0.09
N GLU A 183 22.34 -3.85 -1.40
CA GLU A 183 23.59 -4.13 -2.12
C GLU A 183 24.35 -2.83 -2.41
#